data_d9848cd768d7fb9666218ff2b506a14e
#
_entry.id   d9848cd768d7fb9666218ff2b506a14e
#
_cell.length_a   1.000
_cell.length_b   1.000
_cell.length_c   1.000
_cell.angle_alpha   90.00
_cell.angle_beta   90.00
_cell.angle_gamma   90.00
#
_symmetry.space_group_name_H-M   'P 1'
#
loop_
_entity.id
_entity.type
_entity.pdbx_description
1 polymer ?
#
loop_
_entity_poly.entity_id
_entity_poly.type
_entity_poly.pdbx_seq_one_letter_code
_entity_poly.pdbx_strand_id
1 'polypeptide(L)'
;AKDYLAQFEYPWQALAGIKELILELGKNLGEDYVEVKEHVWVHKSAHVFESAYLGAPCIIGPETEVRHCAFVRGSALVGANCVVGNSVELKNCILFDNVETPHYNYVGDSILGYHSHLGAGGITSNLKSARDNIILRRKDENYNVVEEFETGLRKIGAFMGDYVEVGCNSVLCPGTIIGPHTNVYPLSRVRGQIAANSIFKDATHVTLKD
;
A
#
# COMPACT_ATOMS: atom_id res chain seq x y z
N ALA A 1 3.54 4.96 13.18
CA ALA A 1 3.87 5.29 11.77
C ALA A 1 3.84 6.80 11.47
N LYS A 2 2.94 7.56 12.10
CA LYS A 2 2.78 9.00 11.84
C LYS A 2 4.10 9.78 11.94
N ASP A 3 4.79 9.68 13.07
CA ASP A 3 6.04 10.43 13.32
C ASP A 3 7.18 9.97 12.41
N TYR A 4 7.17 8.72 11.99
CA TYR A 4 8.11 8.21 11.01
C TYR A 4 7.86 8.83 9.62
N LEU A 5 6.60 8.82 9.16
CA LEU A 5 6.26 9.36 7.83
C LEU A 5 6.44 10.88 7.77
N ALA A 6 6.23 11.59 8.86
CA ALA A 6 6.44 13.03 8.94
C ALA A 6 7.90 13.49 8.76
N GLN A 7 8.86 12.57 8.78
CA GLN A 7 10.28 12.87 8.56
C GLN A 7 10.62 13.04 7.06
N PHE A 8 9.73 12.64 6.17
CA PHE A 8 9.98 12.58 4.74
C PHE A 8 9.16 13.63 4.00
N GLU A 9 9.78 14.24 3.01
CA GLU A 9 9.10 15.16 2.10
C GLU A 9 8.20 14.41 1.12
N TYR A 10 8.65 13.21 0.69
CA TYR A 10 7.95 12.39 -0.28
C TYR A 10 7.73 10.97 0.23
N PRO A 11 6.57 10.34 -0.07
CA PRO A 11 6.21 9.04 0.49
C PRO A 11 7.16 7.89 0.08
N TRP A 12 7.79 7.95 -1.09
CA TRP A 12 8.73 6.90 -1.51
C TRP A 12 10.02 6.87 -0.70
N GLN A 13 10.40 7.97 -0.06
CA GLN A 13 11.57 8.02 0.81
C GLN A 13 11.41 7.13 2.05
N ALA A 14 10.16 6.92 2.49
CA ALA A 14 9.86 6.08 3.63
C ALA A 14 10.05 4.57 3.38
N LEU A 15 10.03 4.12 2.12
CA LEU A 15 10.02 2.69 1.80
C LEU A 15 11.25 1.93 2.29
N ALA A 16 12.41 2.58 2.27
CA ALA A 16 13.67 1.94 2.65
C ALA A 16 13.75 1.61 4.16
N GLY A 17 13.08 2.37 5.00
CA GLY A 17 13.14 2.21 6.47
C GLY A 17 11.92 1.49 7.08
N ILE A 18 11.00 0.93 6.28
CA ILE A 18 9.81 0.23 6.81
C ILE A 18 10.21 -0.94 7.71
N LYS A 19 11.23 -1.70 7.34
CA LYS A 19 11.72 -2.82 8.13
C LYS A 19 12.16 -2.37 9.52
N GLU A 20 13.00 -1.37 9.58
CA GLU A 20 13.55 -0.80 10.81
C GLU A 20 12.44 -0.18 11.67
N LEU A 21 11.48 0.52 11.04
CA LEU A 21 10.29 1.03 11.73
C LEU A 21 9.53 -0.09 12.44
N ILE A 22 9.25 -1.20 11.76
CA ILE A 22 8.51 -2.33 12.34
C ILE A 22 9.26 -2.94 13.50
N LEU A 23 10.58 -3.14 13.36
CA LEU A 23 11.42 -3.66 14.43
C LEU A 23 11.46 -2.74 15.66
N GLU A 24 11.46 -1.43 15.45
CA GLU A 24 11.44 -0.46 16.55
C GLU A 24 10.06 -0.40 17.21
N LEU A 25 8.99 -0.37 16.43
CA LEU A 25 7.63 -0.43 16.98
C LEU A 25 7.40 -1.72 17.77
N GLY A 26 7.88 -2.85 17.25
CA GLY A 26 7.72 -4.16 17.90
C GLY A 26 8.27 -4.24 19.31
N LYS A 27 9.37 -3.53 19.59
CA LYS A 27 9.95 -3.46 20.94
C LYS A 27 9.06 -2.74 21.97
N ASN A 28 8.16 -1.89 21.49
CA ASN A 28 7.38 -0.96 22.30
C ASN A 28 5.86 -1.23 22.21
N LEU A 29 5.45 -2.37 21.64
CA LEU A 29 4.05 -2.78 21.60
C LEU A 29 3.57 -3.15 23.02
N GLY A 30 2.32 -2.80 23.33
CA GLY A 30 1.70 -3.12 24.61
C GLY A 30 1.37 -4.61 24.75
N GLU A 31 0.89 -4.98 25.94
CA GLU A 31 0.53 -6.37 26.29
C GLU A 31 -0.55 -7.01 25.41
N ASP A 32 -1.27 -6.21 24.64
CA ASP A 32 -2.29 -6.69 23.70
C ASP A 32 -1.72 -7.30 22.42
N TYR A 33 -0.41 -7.20 22.22
CA TYR A 33 0.28 -7.86 21.11
C TYR A 33 1.04 -9.10 21.59
N VAL A 34 1.00 -10.13 20.76
CA VAL A 34 1.75 -11.37 20.97
C VAL A 34 2.78 -11.49 19.86
N GLU A 35 4.04 -11.71 20.24
CA GLU A 35 5.08 -12.13 19.29
C GLU A 35 4.92 -13.62 18.99
N VAL A 36 4.19 -13.93 17.92
CA VAL A 36 3.83 -15.32 17.54
C VAL A 36 5.02 -16.11 16.98
N LYS A 37 6.01 -15.41 16.46
CA LYS A 37 7.36 -15.87 16.15
C LYS A 37 8.29 -14.66 16.08
N GLU A 38 9.59 -14.88 16.02
CA GLU A 38 10.60 -13.83 16.02
C GLU A 38 10.24 -12.69 15.02
N HIS A 39 10.09 -11.47 15.56
CA HIS A 39 9.71 -10.25 14.82
C HIS A 39 8.37 -10.30 14.09
N VAL A 40 7.43 -11.13 14.55
CA VAL A 40 6.06 -11.17 14.04
C VAL A 40 5.09 -10.93 15.19
N TRP A 41 4.54 -9.75 15.26
CA TRP A 41 3.61 -9.33 16.30
C TRP A 41 2.18 -9.27 15.78
N VAL A 42 1.28 -9.92 16.50
CA VAL A 42 -0.14 -9.99 16.16
C VAL A 42 -0.94 -9.51 17.36
N HIS A 43 -1.84 -8.57 17.15
CA HIS A 43 -2.76 -8.13 18.20
C HIS A 43 -3.72 -9.25 18.59
N LYS A 44 -4.05 -9.37 19.87
CA LYS A 44 -4.90 -10.45 20.41
C LYS A 44 -6.30 -10.52 19.80
N SER A 45 -6.83 -9.37 19.35
CA SER A 45 -8.13 -9.32 18.66
C SER A 45 -8.05 -9.51 17.15
N ALA A 46 -6.85 -9.64 16.57
CA ALA A 46 -6.71 -9.93 15.16
C ALA A 46 -7.05 -11.40 14.87
N HIS A 47 -7.68 -11.65 13.74
CA HIS A 47 -8.03 -12.99 13.29
C HIS A 47 -7.13 -13.44 12.14
N VAL A 48 -6.17 -14.31 12.44
CA VAL A 48 -5.25 -14.88 11.43
C VAL A 48 -5.66 -16.32 11.15
N PHE A 49 -6.05 -16.59 9.91
CA PHE A 49 -6.44 -17.94 9.49
C PHE A 49 -5.23 -18.87 9.40
N GLU A 50 -5.43 -20.14 9.73
CA GLU A 50 -4.36 -21.15 9.85
C GLU A 50 -3.49 -21.29 8.60
N SER A 51 -4.06 -21.12 7.41
CA SER A 51 -3.34 -21.23 6.14
C SER A 51 -2.61 -19.95 5.71
N ALA A 52 -2.70 -18.86 6.49
CA ALA A 52 -1.96 -17.64 6.20
C ALA A 52 -0.51 -17.79 6.64
N TYR A 53 0.41 -17.21 5.84
CA TYR A 53 1.81 -17.14 6.20
C TYR A 53 2.19 -15.71 6.59
N LEU A 54 2.76 -15.55 7.78
CA LEU A 54 3.31 -14.28 8.25
C LEU A 54 4.83 -14.33 8.27
N GLY A 55 5.49 -13.60 7.37
CA GLY A 55 6.94 -13.40 7.31
C GLY A 55 7.40 -12.23 8.18
N ALA A 56 8.59 -12.36 8.76
CA ALA A 56 9.20 -11.32 9.60
C ALA A 56 9.91 -10.23 8.75
N PRO A 57 10.04 -8.99 9.30
CA PRO A 57 9.24 -8.50 10.40
C PRO A 57 7.84 -8.10 9.96
N CYS A 58 6.83 -8.28 10.80
CA CYS A 58 5.51 -7.72 10.53
C CYS A 58 4.74 -7.43 11.84
N ILE A 59 3.84 -6.47 11.74
CA ILE A 59 2.86 -6.15 12.78
C ILE A 59 1.46 -6.25 12.16
N ILE A 60 0.57 -7.00 12.82
CA ILE A 60 -0.86 -7.08 12.48
C ILE A 60 -1.65 -6.41 13.59
N GLY A 61 -2.33 -5.32 13.25
CA GLY A 61 -3.09 -4.47 14.17
C GLY A 61 -4.40 -5.09 14.66
N PRO A 62 -5.06 -4.41 15.62
CA PRO A 62 -6.29 -4.91 16.23
C PRO A 62 -7.43 -5.07 15.21
N GLU A 63 -8.33 -6.02 15.47
CA GLU A 63 -9.52 -6.32 14.66
C GLU A 63 -9.23 -6.60 13.19
N THR A 64 -7.96 -6.81 12.82
CA THR A 64 -7.55 -7.10 11.45
C THR A 64 -7.74 -8.57 11.14
N GLU A 65 -8.27 -8.85 9.96
CA GLU A 65 -8.50 -10.19 9.43
C GLU A 65 -7.45 -10.53 8.38
N VAL A 66 -6.66 -11.59 8.64
CA VAL A 66 -5.69 -12.15 7.66
C VAL A 66 -6.22 -13.49 7.20
N ARG A 67 -6.80 -13.52 5.99
CA ARG A 67 -7.59 -14.65 5.47
C ARG A 67 -6.75 -15.77 4.91
N HIS A 68 -7.44 -16.83 4.49
CA HIS A 68 -6.84 -18.04 3.95
C HIS A 68 -5.84 -17.75 2.83
N CYS A 69 -4.68 -18.43 2.87
CA CYS A 69 -3.62 -18.35 1.88
C CYS A 69 -3.03 -16.95 1.68
N ALA A 70 -3.27 -16.00 2.58
CA ALA A 70 -2.57 -14.74 2.57
C ALA A 70 -1.06 -14.98 2.80
N PHE A 71 -0.22 -14.28 2.00
CA PHE A 71 1.22 -14.40 2.04
C PHE A 71 1.86 -13.07 2.42
N VAL A 72 2.06 -12.83 3.72
CA VAL A 72 2.82 -11.68 4.20
C VAL A 72 4.30 -12.05 4.17
N ARG A 73 5.05 -11.48 3.22
CA ARG A 73 6.48 -11.82 3.01
C ARG A 73 7.41 -11.17 4.03
N GLY A 74 6.94 -10.14 4.70
CA GLY A 74 7.71 -9.37 5.67
C GLY A 74 7.84 -7.90 5.30
N SER A 75 8.37 -7.14 6.26
CA SER A 75 8.37 -5.68 6.24
C SER A 75 6.96 -5.11 5.99
N ALA A 76 5.95 -5.70 6.66
CA ALA A 76 4.55 -5.31 6.54
C ALA A 76 4.02 -4.76 7.86
N LEU A 77 3.59 -3.51 7.85
CA LEU A 77 2.88 -2.87 8.95
C LEU A 77 1.41 -2.75 8.56
N VAL A 78 0.56 -3.51 9.23
CA VAL A 78 -0.88 -3.55 8.99
C VAL A 78 -1.60 -2.93 10.18
N GLY A 79 -2.39 -1.91 9.92
CA GLY A 79 -3.16 -1.16 10.92
C GLY A 79 -4.34 -1.94 11.50
N ALA A 80 -5.24 -1.23 12.15
CA ALA A 80 -6.46 -1.77 12.75
C ALA A 80 -7.58 -1.97 11.72
N ASN A 81 -8.48 -2.92 11.98
CA ASN A 81 -9.66 -3.20 11.16
C ASN A 81 -9.35 -3.43 9.66
N CYS A 82 -8.19 -3.94 9.34
CA CYS A 82 -7.80 -4.20 7.95
C CYS A 82 -8.29 -5.58 7.49
N VAL A 83 -8.43 -5.73 6.18
CA VAL A 83 -8.65 -7.03 5.54
C VAL A 83 -7.48 -7.35 4.63
N VAL A 84 -6.68 -8.33 5.04
CA VAL A 84 -5.67 -8.97 4.19
C VAL A 84 -6.28 -10.29 3.69
N GLY A 85 -6.90 -10.24 2.53
CA GLY A 85 -7.82 -11.25 2.06
C GLY A 85 -7.18 -12.51 1.51
N ASN A 86 -8.02 -13.35 0.88
CA ASN A 86 -7.59 -14.61 0.31
C ASN A 86 -6.51 -14.41 -0.76
N SER A 87 -5.41 -15.14 -0.61
CA SER A 87 -4.29 -15.16 -1.57
C SER A 87 -3.72 -13.77 -1.88
N VAL A 88 -3.73 -12.88 -0.89
CA VAL A 88 -3.09 -11.56 -0.97
C VAL A 88 -1.63 -11.69 -0.62
N GLU A 89 -0.76 -11.07 -1.42
CA GLU A 89 0.66 -10.96 -1.10
C GLU A 89 1.01 -9.55 -0.65
N LEU A 90 1.60 -9.42 0.55
CA LEU A 90 2.13 -8.17 1.10
C LEU A 90 3.66 -8.23 1.21
N LYS A 91 4.33 -7.16 0.80
CA LYS A 91 5.81 -7.06 0.90
C LYS A 91 6.26 -5.61 0.98
N ASN A 92 6.99 -5.26 2.02
CA ASN A 92 7.55 -3.92 2.24
C ASN A 92 6.47 -2.83 2.08
N CYS A 93 5.47 -2.85 2.94
CA CYS A 93 4.31 -1.98 2.83
C CYS A 93 3.76 -1.51 4.19
N ILE A 94 3.04 -0.41 4.14
CA ILE A 94 2.23 0.09 5.25
C ILE A 94 0.78 0.14 4.77
N LEU A 95 -0.10 -0.56 5.49
CA LEU A 95 -1.54 -0.44 5.37
C LEU A 95 -2.03 0.33 6.61
N PHE A 96 -2.64 1.49 6.41
CA PHE A 96 -3.27 2.24 7.50
C PHE A 96 -4.53 1.54 7.98
N ASP A 97 -5.19 2.10 9.00
CA ASP A 97 -6.38 1.48 9.55
C ASP A 97 -7.52 1.43 8.52
N ASN A 98 -8.36 0.40 8.62
CA ASN A 98 -9.50 0.13 7.76
C ASN A 98 -9.14 -0.09 6.26
N VAL A 99 -7.91 -0.45 5.95
CA VAL A 99 -7.52 -0.77 4.57
C VAL A 99 -8.02 -2.16 4.20
N GLU A 100 -8.61 -2.27 3.03
CA GLU A 100 -9.07 -3.55 2.49
C GLU A 100 -8.32 -3.95 1.22
N THR A 101 -7.68 -5.11 1.29
CA THR A 101 -7.10 -5.83 0.15
C THR A 101 -7.71 -7.23 0.12
N PRO A 102 -9.01 -7.38 -0.29
CA PRO A 102 -9.80 -8.55 0.09
C PRO A 102 -9.51 -9.82 -0.71
N HIS A 103 -9.01 -9.72 -1.95
CA HIS A 103 -8.90 -10.88 -2.84
C HIS A 103 -7.78 -10.77 -3.87
N TYR A 104 -6.84 -11.72 -3.86
CA TYR A 104 -5.84 -11.89 -4.93
C TYR A 104 -5.06 -10.62 -5.27
N ASN A 105 -4.75 -9.82 -4.27
CA ASN A 105 -4.01 -8.58 -4.45
C ASN A 105 -2.50 -8.81 -4.30
N TYR A 106 -1.71 -8.00 -5.01
CA TYR A 106 -0.30 -7.84 -4.71
C TYR A 106 -0.03 -6.41 -4.24
N VAL A 107 0.49 -6.27 -3.04
CA VAL A 107 0.89 -4.97 -2.47
C VAL A 107 2.37 -5.03 -2.11
N GLY A 108 3.19 -4.43 -2.93
CA GLY A 108 4.63 -4.40 -2.74
C GLY A 108 5.22 -3.00 -2.84
N ASP A 109 6.14 -2.65 -1.92
CA ASP A 109 6.82 -1.36 -1.87
C ASP A 109 5.82 -0.19 -1.95
N SER A 110 4.79 -0.22 -1.10
CA SER A 110 3.59 0.63 -1.19
C SER A 110 3.12 1.13 0.17
N ILE A 111 2.39 2.24 0.16
CA ILE A 111 1.70 2.78 1.33
C ILE A 111 0.24 3.01 0.94
N LEU A 112 -0.69 2.38 1.67
CA LEU A 112 -2.12 2.48 1.46
C LEU A 112 -2.73 3.28 2.62
N GLY A 113 -3.36 4.40 2.29
CA GLY A 113 -3.94 5.35 3.24
C GLY A 113 -5.18 4.82 3.93
N TYR A 114 -5.62 5.54 4.94
CA TYR A 114 -6.76 5.20 5.80
C TYR A 114 -8.01 4.91 4.96
N HIS A 115 -8.68 3.81 5.28
CA HIS A 115 -9.94 3.40 4.63
C HIS A 115 -9.85 3.28 3.09
N SER A 116 -8.67 2.96 2.57
CA SER A 116 -8.53 2.69 1.14
C SER A 116 -8.84 1.23 0.81
N HIS A 117 -9.36 1.01 -0.39
CA HIS A 117 -9.76 -0.30 -0.88
C HIS A 117 -9.10 -0.64 -2.22
N LEU A 118 -8.49 -1.80 -2.29
CA LEU A 118 -7.93 -2.34 -3.54
C LEU A 118 -8.77 -3.53 -3.99
N GLY A 119 -9.61 -3.33 -4.98
CA GLY A 119 -10.53 -4.34 -5.51
C GLY A 119 -9.84 -5.64 -5.92
N ALA A 120 -10.63 -6.70 -6.05
CA ALA A 120 -10.13 -8.05 -6.35
C ALA A 120 -9.18 -8.06 -7.55
N GLY A 121 -8.02 -8.73 -7.41
CA GLY A 121 -7.01 -8.78 -8.46
C GLY A 121 -6.27 -7.47 -8.73
N GLY A 122 -6.50 -6.42 -7.92
CA GLY A 122 -5.76 -5.18 -8.00
C GLY A 122 -4.29 -5.38 -7.61
N ILE A 123 -3.37 -4.73 -8.34
CA ILE A 123 -1.93 -4.95 -8.21
C ILE A 123 -1.19 -3.62 -8.11
N THR A 124 -0.33 -3.47 -7.10
CA THR A 124 0.68 -2.41 -7.07
C THR A 124 1.96 -2.93 -7.74
N SER A 125 2.04 -2.78 -9.05
CA SER A 125 3.26 -3.17 -9.78
C SER A 125 4.44 -2.32 -9.33
N ASN A 126 5.51 -2.94 -8.86
CA ASN A 126 6.62 -2.23 -8.22
C ASN A 126 7.93 -2.20 -9.01
N LEU A 127 7.98 -2.85 -10.17
CA LEU A 127 9.20 -2.94 -10.99
C LEU A 127 8.89 -2.65 -12.45
N LYS A 128 9.69 -1.78 -13.07
CA LYS A 128 9.62 -1.55 -14.52
C LYS A 128 10.25 -2.72 -15.28
N SER A 129 9.76 -2.98 -16.50
CA SER A 129 10.33 -4.03 -17.38
C SER A 129 11.81 -3.77 -17.70
N ALA A 130 12.22 -2.52 -17.85
CA ALA A 130 13.60 -2.12 -18.08
C ALA A 130 14.52 -2.29 -16.85
N ARG A 131 13.93 -2.50 -15.65
CA ARG A 131 14.64 -2.67 -14.37
C ARG A 131 15.56 -1.51 -13.98
N ASP A 132 15.37 -0.34 -14.57
CA ASP A 132 16.00 0.92 -14.21
C ASP A 132 15.29 1.63 -13.04
N ASN A 133 15.90 2.71 -12.56
CA ASN A 133 15.31 3.50 -11.48
C ASN A 133 13.98 4.13 -11.93
N ILE A 134 13.08 4.26 -10.97
CA ILE A 134 11.77 4.87 -11.20
C ILE A 134 11.94 6.38 -11.10
N ILE A 135 11.53 7.07 -12.16
CA ILE A 135 11.42 8.52 -12.22
C ILE A 135 9.94 8.87 -12.09
N LEU A 136 9.61 9.67 -11.10
CA LEU A 136 8.27 10.20 -10.93
C LEU A 136 8.14 11.54 -11.64
N ARG A 137 6.95 11.82 -12.18
CA ARG A 137 6.70 13.03 -12.95
C ARG A 137 5.45 13.72 -12.46
N ARG A 138 5.60 14.97 -12.02
CA ARG A 138 4.46 15.84 -11.77
C ARG A 138 4.06 16.51 -13.08
N LYS A 139 2.78 16.49 -13.37
CA LYS A 139 2.19 17.09 -14.57
C LYS A 139 1.27 18.23 -14.19
N ASP A 140 1.18 19.22 -15.07
CA ASP A 140 0.17 20.27 -15.00
C ASP A 140 -1.20 19.79 -15.50
N GLU A 141 -2.17 20.69 -15.52
CA GLU A 141 -3.54 20.44 -16.02
C GLU A 141 -3.59 20.13 -17.52
N ASN A 142 -2.54 20.49 -18.26
CA ASN A 142 -2.41 20.22 -19.70
C ASN A 142 -1.56 18.95 -19.97
N TYR A 143 -1.30 18.14 -18.92
CA TYR A 143 -0.47 16.92 -18.96
C TYR A 143 1.00 17.15 -19.34
N ASN A 144 1.52 18.39 -19.31
CA ASN A 144 2.93 18.66 -19.47
C ASN A 144 3.70 18.28 -18.22
N VAL A 145 4.87 17.71 -18.38
CA VAL A 145 5.77 17.43 -17.26
C VAL A 145 6.35 18.73 -16.75
N VAL A 146 6.03 19.10 -15.53
CA VAL A 146 6.52 20.32 -14.87
C VAL A 146 7.63 20.05 -13.88
N GLU A 147 7.77 18.80 -13.45
CA GLU A 147 8.81 18.40 -12.51
C GLU A 147 9.09 16.91 -12.63
N GLU A 148 10.37 16.53 -12.52
CA GLU A 148 10.82 15.14 -12.46
C GLU A 148 11.57 14.88 -11.15
N PHE A 149 11.28 13.73 -10.54
CA PHE A 149 11.92 13.28 -9.30
C PHE A 149 12.68 11.99 -9.59
N GLU A 150 13.99 12.06 -9.54
CA GLU A 150 14.84 10.87 -9.53
C GLU A 150 14.80 10.22 -8.16
N THR A 151 14.08 9.12 -8.03
CA THR A 151 13.86 8.48 -6.73
C THR A 151 15.07 7.69 -6.23
N GLY A 152 15.99 7.34 -7.11
CA GLY A 152 17.10 6.43 -6.81
C GLY A 152 16.68 4.97 -6.59
N LEU A 153 15.38 4.68 -6.63
CA LEU A 153 14.80 3.38 -6.32
C LEU A 153 14.38 2.62 -7.58
N ARG A 154 14.75 1.34 -7.63
CA ARG A 154 14.34 0.42 -8.70
C ARG A 154 12.95 -0.18 -8.47
N LYS A 155 12.49 -0.18 -7.21
CA LYS A 155 11.19 -0.74 -6.82
C LYS A 155 10.41 0.28 -6.04
N ILE A 156 9.28 0.67 -6.57
CA ILE A 156 8.26 1.50 -5.92
C ILE A 156 6.91 1.00 -6.44
N GLY A 157 6.02 0.62 -5.56
CA GLY A 157 4.64 0.24 -5.91
C GLY A 157 3.75 1.45 -6.08
N ALA A 158 2.78 1.63 -5.20
CA ALA A 158 1.83 2.72 -5.26
C ALA A 158 1.64 3.39 -3.88
N PHE A 159 1.24 4.65 -3.93
CA PHE A 159 0.82 5.43 -2.77
C PHE A 159 -0.64 5.81 -2.96
N MET A 160 -1.50 5.25 -2.14
CA MET A 160 -2.93 5.54 -2.13
C MET A 160 -3.23 6.47 -0.96
N GLY A 161 -3.88 7.59 -1.23
CA GLY A 161 -4.40 8.48 -0.19
C GLY A 161 -5.59 7.85 0.54
N ASP A 162 -6.08 8.56 1.55
CA ASP A 162 -7.22 8.13 2.34
C ASP A 162 -8.49 8.03 1.48
N TYR A 163 -9.34 7.03 1.75
CA TYR A 163 -10.60 6.79 1.05
C TYR A 163 -10.47 6.60 -0.48
N VAL A 164 -9.34 6.07 -0.94
CA VAL A 164 -9.16 5.70 -2.35
C VAL A 164 -9.81 4.35 -2.61
N GLU A 165 -10.62 4.29 -3.66
CA GLU A 165 -11.29 3.07 -4.12
C GLU A 165 -10.72 2.65 -5.48
N VAL A 166 -10.07 1.49 -5.55
CA VAL A 166 -9.53 0.94 -6.79
C VAL A 166 -10.36 -0.25 -7.25
N GLY A 167 -10.95 -0.14 -8.44
CA GLY A 167 -11.77 -1.19 -9.04
C GLY A 167 -10.99 -2.45 -9.37
N CYS A 168 -11.71 -3.57 -9.47
CA CYS A 168 -11.14 -4.89 -9.67
C CYS A 168 -10.23 -4.99 -10.92
N ASN A 169 -9.22 -5.87 -10.83
CA ASN A 169 -8.26 -6.16 -11.90
C ASN A 169 -7.53 -4.92 -12.46
N SER A 170 -7.37 -3.91 -11.62
CA SER A 170 -6.61 -2.71 -11.98
C SER A 170 -5.13 -2.88 -11.64
N VAL A 171 -4.27 -2.29 -12.46
CA VAL A 171 -2.82 -2.28 -12.23
C VAL A 171 -2.36 -0.86 -11.96
N LEU A 172 -1.87 -0.63 -10.75
CA LEU A 172 -1.17 0.59 -10.39
C LEU A 172 0.30 0.42 -10.79
N CYS A 173 0.71 1.13 -11.86
CA CYS A 173 2.07 1.05 -12.38
C CYS A 173 3.11 1.57 -11.37
N PRO A 174 4.39 1.19 -11.48
CA PRO A 174 5.43 1.60 -10.55
C PRO A 174 5.48 3.11 -10.33
N GLY A 175 5.37 3.52 -9.06
CA GLY A 175 5.38 4.93 -8.66
C GLY A 175 4.04 5.65 -8.82
N THR A 176 2.93 4.94 -8.98
CA THR A 176 1.59 5.56 -9.00
C THR A 176 1.28 6.22 -7.67
N ILE A 177 0.77 7.45 -7.73
CA ILE A 177 0.30 8.22 -6.57
C ILE A 177 -1.17 8.59 -6.83
N ILE A 178 -2.05 8.22 -5.91
CA ILE A 178 -3.48 8.52 -6.01
C ILE A 178 -3.89 9.38 -4.82
N GLY A 179 -4.38 10.58 -5.11
CA GLY A 179 -4.86 11.51 -4.09
C GLY A 179 -6.11 11.00 -3.37
N PRO A 180 -6.37 11.49 -2.14
CA PRO A 180 -7.50 11.05 -1.32
C PRO A 180 -8.85 11.16 -2.02
N HIS A 181 -9.82 10.35 -1.58
CA HIS A 181 -11.21 10.34 -2.06
C HIS A 181 -11.36 10.11 -3.56
N THR A 182 -10.41 9.40 -4.18
CA THR A 182 -10.40 9.12 -5.62
C THR A 182 -10.92 7.72 -5.90
N ASN A 183 -11.75 7.58 -6.93
CA ASN A 183 -12.22 6.30 -7.45
C ASN A 183 -11.52 5.96 -8.76
N VAL A 184 -11.02 4.75 -8.87
CA VAL A 184 -10.46 4.17 -10.09
C VAL A 184 -11.38 3.08 -10.60
N TYR A 185 -11.79 3.17 -11.87
CA TYR A 185 -12.68 2.19 -12.48
C TYR A 185 -11.97 0.82 -12.65
N PRO A 186 -12.73 -0.27 -12.66
CA PRO A 186 -12.19 -1.60 -12.90
C PRO A 186 -11.42 -1.70 -14.22
N LEU A 187 -10.48 -2.68 -14.29
CA LEU A 187 -9.66 -2.95 -15.47
C LEU A 187 -8.76 -1.76 -15.90
N SER A 188 -8.46 -0.88 -14.95
CA SER A 188 -7.66 0.31 -15.24
C SER A 188 -6.16 0.04 -15.14
N ARG A 189 -5.40 0.65 -16.08
CA ARG A 189 -3.96 0.81 -15.95
C ARG A 189 -3.64 2.23 -15.51
N VAL A 190 -3.37 2.41 -14.23
CA VAL A 190 -3.07 3.72 -13.64
C VAL A 190 -1.57 3.96 -13.65
N ARG A 191 -1.15 5.14 -14.08
CA ARG A 191 0.27 5.54 -14.09
C ARG A 191 0.43 7.02 -13.78
N GLY A 192 1.39 7.31 -12.90
CA GLY A 192 1.72 8.68 -12.49
C GLY A 192 0.82 9.16 -11.36
N GLN A 193 0.54 10.44 -11.32
CA GLN A 193 -0.20 11.07 -10.25
C GLN A 193 -1.65 11.33 -10.67
N ILE A 194 -2.59 10.95 -9.81
CA ILE A 194 -4.02 11.26 -9.92
C ILE A 194 -4.37 12.23 -8.80
N ALA A 195 -5.04 13.31 -9.13
CA ALA A 195 -5.44 14.31 -8.14
C ALA A 195 -6.46 13.75 -7.14
N ALA A 196 -6.55 14.38 -5.96
CA ALA A 196 -7.60 14.06 -4.99
C ALA A 196 -9.00 14.34 -5.56
N ASN A 197 -10.01 13.71 -4.97
CA ASN A 197 -11.43 13.89 -5.36
C ASN A 197 -11.69 13.64 -6.86
N SER A 198 -11.04 12.63 -7.43
CA SER A 198 -11.13 12.33 -8.85
C SER A 198 -11.89 11.03 -9.12
N ILE A 199 -12.41 10.91 -10.33
CA ILE A 199 -12.85 9.65 -10.92
C ILE A 199 -11.93 9.36 -12.10
N PHE A 200 -11.13 8.31 -11.98
CA PHE A 200 -10.26 7.81 -13.05
C PHE A 200 -10.99 6.70 -13.81
N LYS A 201 -11.42 6.97 -15.04
CA LYS A 201 -12.05 5.97 -15.91
C LYS A 201 -11.03 5.29 -16.81
N ASP A 202 -10.12 6.06 -17.38
CA ASP A 202 -8.98 5.63 -18.17
C ASP A 202 -7.94 6.77 -18.24
N ALA A 203 -6.81 6.54 -18.93
CA ALA A 203 -5.72 7.52 -19.00
C ALA A 203 -6.09 8.85 -19.68
N THR A 204 -7.20 8.91 -20.40
CA THR A 204 -7.71 10.10 -21.13
C THR A 204 -8.94 10.72 -20.48
N HIS A 205 -9.56 10.01 -19.54
CA HIS A 205 -10.81 10.43 -18.88
C HIS A 205 -10.65 10.41 -17.35
N VAL A 206 -10.12 11.51 -16.82
CA VAL A 206 -10.07 11.77 -15.38
C VAL A 206 -10.94 12.99 -15.10
N THR A 207 -11.93 12.84 -14.24
CA THR A 207 -12.83 13.92 -13.84
C THR A 207 -12.76 14.14 -12.34
N LEU A 208 -12.91 15.40 -11.90
CA LEU A 208 -13.12 15.69 -10.49
C LEU A 208 -14.51 15.25 -10.06
N LYS A 209 -14.67 14.89 -8.82
CA LYS A 209 -15.98 14.68 -8.19
C LYS A 209 -16.62 16.03 -7.87
N ASP A 210 -17.91 16.11 -8.06
CA ASP A 210 -18.72 17.25 -7.62
C ASP A 210 -18.81 17.34 -6.09
#